data_875b8f371be6eb2e02db9b41bc9e8cb1
#
_entry.id   875b8f371be6eb2e02db9b41bc9e8cb1
#
_cell.length_a   1.000
_cell.length_b   1.000
_cell.length_c   1.000
_cell.angle_alpha   90.00
_cell.angle_beta   90.00
_cell.angle_gamma   90.00
#
_symmetry.space_group_name_H-M   'P 1'
#
loop_
_entity.id
_entity.type
_entity.pdbx_description
1 polymer ?
#
loop_
_entity_poly.entity_id
_entity_poly.type
_entity_poly.pdbx_seq_one_letter_code
_entity_poly.pdbx_strand_id
1 'polypeptide(L)'
;EEQGVQDEIDVYFATFAKSLASTGAFIASDKEIIDFLKYNMRSQVFAKSLQMQLVEGILKRLEMLRTRPEYKQKLWDNVNKLQSGLKERGFDIGTTQSCVTPVYLKGSVPEAMALVKDLRENHKIFCSIVVYPVIPKGLILLRLIPTASHNFDDIQETLEAFSSIRERLVTGVYKKLSESLG
;
A
#
# COMPACT_ATOMS: atom_id res chain seq x y z
N GLU A 1 -1.06 2.79 -20.18
CA GLU A 1 -2.21 1.98 -20.68
C GLU A 1 -3.53 2.43 -20.01
N GLU A 2 -3.66 2.32 -18.70
CA GLU A 2 -4.93 2.60 -17.97
C GLU A 2 -5.45 4.02 -18.18
N GLN A 3 -4.55 5.02 -18.21
CA GLN A 3 -4.89 6.44 -18.41
C GLN A 3 -4.86 6.87 -19.88
N GLY A 4 -4.44 6.02 -20.81
CA GLY A 4 -4.35 6.33 -22.22
C GLY A 4 -3.30 7.37 -22.62
N VAL A 5 -2.33 7.66 -21.75
CA VAL A 5 -1.30 8.71 -21.95
C VAL A 5 0.11 8.12 -22.11
N GLN A 6 0.22 6.85 -22.50
CA GLN A 6 1.51 6.17 -22.58
C GLN A 6 2.46 6.84 -23.58
N ASP A 7 1.94 7.30 -24.70
CA ASP A 7 2.72 7.94 -25.77
C ASP A 7 3.17 9.37 -25.42
N GLU A 8 2.67 9.94 -24.32
CA GLU A 8 3.05 11.27 -23.81
C GLU A 8 4.16 11.19 -22.74
N ILE A 9 4.66 9.97 -22.45
CA ILE A 9 5.66 9.75 -21.39
C ILE A 9 7.06 9.60 -22.02
N ASP A 10 7.91 10.59 -21.82
CA ASP A 10 9.30 10.56 -22.33
C ASP A 10 10.18 9.58 -21.54
N VAL A 11 10.02 9.48 -20.23
CA VAL A 11 10.81 8.61 -19.37
C VAL A 11 9.91 7.83 -18.40
N TYR A 12 9.94 6.52 -18.50
CA TYR A 12 9.22 5.63 -17.61
C TYR A 12 10.17 5.04 -16.56
N PHE A 13 9.88 5.28 -15.28
CA PHE A 13 10.63 4.74 -14.15
C PHE A 13 9.75 3.91 -13.25
N ALA A 14 10.20 2.72 -12.88
CA ALA A 14 9.55 1.93 -11.84
C ALA A 14 10.53 1.11 -11.00
N THR A 15 10.19 0.89 -9.74
CA THR A 15 10.95 0.04 -8.83
C THR A 15 10.42 -1.40 -8.85
N PHE A 16 11.29 -2.36 -8.55
CA PHE A 16 10.89 -3.76 -8.39
C PHE A 16 10.40 -4.11 -6.98
N ALA A 17 10.42 -3.14 -6.05
CA ALA A 17 10.15 -3.36 -4.63
C ALA A 17 8.67 -3.58 -4.26
N LYS A 18 7.74 -3.40 -5.17
CA LYS A 18 6.29 -3.54 -4.95
C LYS A 18 5.79 -4.87 -5.53
N SER A 19 4.95 -4.84 -6.55
CA SER A 19 4.35 -6.03 -7.16
C SER A 19 5.36 -7.07 -7.67
N LEU A 20 6.56 -6.65 -8.05
CA LEU A 20 7.62 -7.54 -8.50
C LEU A 20 8.46 -8.14 -7.35
N ALA A 21 8.21 -7.75 -6.08
CA ALA A 21 8.81 -8.30 -4.86
C ALA A 21 10.32 -8.57 -4.99
N SER A 22 11.09 -7.57 -5.48
CA SER A 22 12.52 -7.68 -5.73
C SER A 22 13.23 -6.36 -5.44
N THR A 23 14.55 -6.35 -5.56
CA THR A 23 15.40 -5.19 -5.38
C THR A 23 15.75 -4.56 -6.73
N GLY A 24 15.89 -3.24 -6.76
CA GLY A 24 16.29 -2.48 -7.93
C GLY A 24 15.13 -1.73 -8.59
N ALA A 25 15.41 -1.21 -9.76
CA ALA A 25 14.50 -0.40 -10.55
C ALA A 25 14.89 -0.48 -12.03
N PHE A 26 14.03 0.04 -12.89
CA PHE A 26 14.35 0.21 -14.32
C PHE A 26 13.92 1.58 -14.82
N ILE A 27 14.57 2.01 -15.86
CA ILE A 27 14.18 3.17 -16.67
C ILE A 27 13.97 2.68 -18.10
N ALA A 28 12.89 3.13 -18.72
CA ALA A 28 12.61 2.91 -20.13
C ALA A 28 12.34 4.27 -20.80
N SER A 29 12.94 4.49 -21.97
CA SER A 29 12.82 5.72 -22.75
C SER A 29 13.39 5.47 -24.15
N ASP A 30 13.43 6.50 -24.96
CA ASP A 30 14.11 6.48 -26.26
C ASP A 30 15.60 6.16 -26.12
N LYS A 31 16.15 5.57 -27.18
CA LYS A 31 17.54 5.06 -27.17
C LYS A 31 18.55 6.13 -26.80
N GLU A 32 18.38 7.34 -27.31
CA GLU A 32 19.28 8.48 -27.09
C GLU A 32 19.33 8.88 -25.61
N ILE A 33 18.18 8.89 -24.95
CA ILE A 33 18.05 9.20 -23.52
C ILE A 33 18.68 8.08 -22.69
N ILE A 34 18.39 6.82 -23.01
CA ILE A 34 18.99 5.67 -22.30
C ILE A 34 20.49 5.63 -22.46
N ASP A 35 21.01 5.89 -23.65
CA ASP A 35 22.47 5.92 -23.89
C ASP A 35 23.13 7.10 -23.13
N PHE A 36 22.50 8.26 -23.10
CA PHE A 36 22.96 9.37 -22.24
C PHE A 36 23.01 8.99 -20.77
N LEU A 37 21.93 8.38 -20.23
CA LEU A 37 21.85 7.99 -18.82
C LEU A 37 22.91 6.94 -18.44
N LYS A 38 23.22 5.98 -19.31
CA LYS A 38 24.24 4.96 -19.05
C LYS A 38 25.61 5.55 -18.73
N TYR A 39 25.97 6.65 -19.38
CA TYR A 39 27.29 7.28 -19.19
C TYR A 39 27.31 8.44 -18.21
N ASN A 40 26.17 9.07 -17.93
CA ASN A 40 26.10 10.28 -17.14
C ASN A 40 25.41 10.11 -15.77
N MET A 41 24.62 9.07 -15.58
CA MET A 41 23.95 8.82 -14.32
C MET A 41 24.90 8.15 -13.32
N ARG A 42 25.38 8.91 -12.33
CA ARG A 42 26.36 8.44 -11.34
C ARG A 42 25.91 7.21 -10.57
N SER A 43 24.62 7.11 -10.22
CA SER A 43 24.05 5.94 -9.55
C SER A 43 24.05 4.68 -10.42
N GLN A 44 24.14 4.80 -11.73
CA GLN A 44 24.32 3.69 -12.66
C GLN A 44 25.80 3.36 -12.88
N VAL A 45 26.63 4.39 -13.12
CA VAL A 45 28.05 4.22 -13.43
C VAL A 45 28.84 3.62 -12.26
N PHE A 46 28.53 4.01 -11.03
CA PHE A 46 29.19 3.54 -9.83
C PHE A 46 28.47 2.43 -9.06
N ALA A 47 27.33 1.94 -9.58
CA ALA A 47 26.62 0.79 -9.03
C ALA A 47 27.12 -0.52 -9.64
N LYS A 48 26.88 -1.62 -8.92
CA LYS A 48 27.01 -2.96 -9.48
C LYS A 48 25.69 -3.34 -10.19
N SER A 49 25.79 -4.19 -11.22
CA SER A 49 24.62 -4.73 -11.91
C SER A 49 23.77 -5.58 -10.97
N LEU A 50 22.49 -5.70 -11.29
CA LEU A 50 21.61 -6.65 -10.62
C LEU A 50 22.13 -8.08 -10.75
N GLN A 51 21.99 -8.86 -9.69
CA GLN A 51 22.31 -10.28 -9.71
C GLN A 51 21.37 -11.01 -10.69
N MET A 52 21.90 -11.98 -11.45
CA MET A 52 21.11 -12.69 -12.47
C MET A 52 19.88 -13.38 -11.89
N GLN A 53 19.99 -13.95 -10.70
CA GLN A 53 18.85 -14.60 -10.00
C GLN A 53 17.69 -13.62 -9.75
N LEU A 54 18.01 -12.35 -9.44
CA LEU A 54 16.99 -11.31 -9.29
C LEU A 54 16.34 -10.97 -10.63
N VAL A 55 17.15 -10.86 -11.69
CA VAL A 55 16.66 -10.57 -13.04
C VAL A 55 15.72 -11.67 -13.53
N GLU A 56 16.13 -12.93 -13.42
CA GLU A 56 15.29 -14.09 -13.78
C GLU A 56 13.99 -14.12 -12.98
N GLY A 57 14.08 -13.89 -11.67
CA GLY A 57 12.90 -13.80 -10.81
C GLY A 57 11.95 -12.66 -11.20
N ILE A 58 12.48 -11.49 -11.59
CA ILE A 58 11.67 -10.34 -12.05
C ILE A 58 10.99 -10.68 -13.38
N LEU A 59 11.72 -11.25 -14.33
CA LEU A 59 11.17 -11.65 -15.62
C LEU A 59 10.03 -12.67 -15.45
N LYS A 60 10.21 -13.66 -14.58
CA LYS A 60 9.16 -14.65 -14.29
C LYS A 60 7.91 -14.02 -13.66
N ARG A 61 8.08 -13.07 -12.71
CA ARG A 61 6.95 -12.37 -12.12
C ARG A 61 6.25 -11.46 -13.14
N LEU A 62 6.99 -10.83 -14.02
CA LEU A 62 6.41 -10.05 -15.12
C LEU A 62 5.60 -10.93 -16.09
N GLU A 63 6.12 -12.10 -16.43
CA GLU A 63 5.37 -13.10 -17.20
C GLU A 63 4.07 -13.51 -16.49
N MET A 64 4.15 -13.80 -15.18
CA MET A 64 2.96 -14.13 -14.38
C MET A 64 1.92 -13.01 -14.38
N LEU A 65 2.34 -11.75 -14.21
CA LEU A 65 1.43 -10.61 -14.27
C LEU A 65 0.73 -10.47 -15.64
N ARG A 66 1.41 -10.85 -16.72
CA ARG A 66 0.85 -10.80 -18.08
C ARG A 66 -0.08 -11.97 -18.41
N THR A 67 0.25 -13.16 -17.90
CA THR A 67 -0.43 -14.41 -18.27
C THR A 67 -1.46 -14.91 -17.27
N ARG A 68 -1.53 -14.29 -16.08
CA ARG A 68 -2.42 -14.70 -14.99
C ARG A 68 -3.29 -13.53 -14.48
N PRO A 69 -4.28 -13.10 -15.28
CA PRO A 69 -5.15 -11.98 -14.93
C PRO A 69 -6.00 -12.26 -13.68
N GLU A 70 -6.19 -13.55 -13.31
CA GLU A 70 -6.91 -13.98 -12.12
C GLU A 70 -6.33 -13.40 -10.82
N TYR A 71 -5.03 -13.14 -10.74
CA TYR A 71 -4.43 -12.52 -9.55
C TYR A 71 -4.88 -11.06 -9.42
N LYS A 72 -4.90 -10.32 -10.52
CA LYS A 72 -5.39 -8.94 -10.52
C LYS A 72 -6.88 -8.89 -10.19
N GLN A 73 -7.67 -9.79 -10.77
CA GLN A 73 -9.10 -9.88 -10.49
C GLN A 73 -9.36 -10.15 -9.01
N LYS A 74 -8.74 -11.18 -8.45
CA LYS A 74 -8.88 -11.52 -7.03
C LYS A 74 -8.45 -10.39 -6.10
N LEU A 75 -7.38 -9.66 -6.44
CA LEU A 75 -6.98 -8.47 -5.70
C LEU A 75 -8.11 -7.45 -5.66
N TRP A 76 -8.70 -7.11 -6.81
CA TRP A 76 -9.77 -6.13 -6.89
C TRP A 76 -11.07 -6.57 -6.23
N ASP A 77 -11.40 -7.87 -6.27
CA ASP A 77 -12.54 -8.43 -5.53
C ASP A 77 -12.38 -8.20 -4.02
N ASN A 78 -11.18 -8.48 -3.48
CA ASN A 78 -10.85 -8.22 -2.09
C ASN A 78 -10.89 -6.71 -1.75
N VAL A 79 -10.32 -5.88 -2.62
CA VAL A 79 -10.31 -4.41 -2.46
C VAL A 79 -11.73 -3.86 -2.43
N ASN A 80 -12.56 -4.23 -3.39
CA ASN A 80 -13.94 -3.76 -3.50
C ASN A 80 -14.76 -4.16 -2.27
N LYS A 81 -14.63 -5.42 -1.82
CA LYS A 81 -15.32 -5.90 -0.61
C LYS A 81 -14.85 -5.13 0.64
N LEU A 82 -13.55 -4.89 0.79
CA LEU A 82 -13.00 -4.14 1.91
C LEU A 82 -13.47 -2.68 1.89
N GLN A 83 -13.37 -2.01 0.76
CA GLN A 83 -13.72 -0.60 0.62
C GLN A 83 -15.22 -0.36 0.82
N SER A 84 -16.09 -1.18 0.23
CA SER A 84 -17.54 -1.09 0.44
C SER A 84 -17.90 -1.35 1.90
N GLY A 85 -17.35 -2.42 2.49
CA GLY A 85 -17.63 -2.77 3.88
C GLY A 85 -17.14 -1.73 4.90
N LEU A 86 -16.03 -1.03 4.64
CA LEU A 86 -15.58 0.09 5.47
C LEU A 86 -16.51 1.30 5.35
N LYS A 87 -16.94 1.65 4.14
CA LYS A 87 -17.92 2.74 3.92
C LYS A 87 -19.25 2.47 4.61
N GLU A 88 -19.77 1.25 4.50
CA GLU A 88 -21.02 0.82 5.17
C GLU A 88 -20.91 0.95 6.70
N ARG A 89 -19.72 0.73 7.26
CA ARG A 89 -19.41 0.94 8.68
C ARG A 89 -19.13 2.39 9.03
N GLY A 90 -19.24 3.31 8.05
CA GLY A 90 -19.09 4.76 8.23
C GLY A 90 -17.65 5.21 8.45
N PHE A 91 -16.67 4.46 7.92
CA PHE A 91 -15.31 4.94 7.85
C PHE A 91 -15.10 5.82 6.62
N ASP A 92 -14.36 6.91 6.79
CA ASP A 92 -13.92 7.75 5.69
C ASP A 92 -12.69 7.09 5.04
N ILE A 93 -12.83 6.71 3.79
CA ILE A 93 -11.73 6.18 2.96
C ILE A 93 -11.35 7.13 1.81
N GLY A 94 -11.87 8.36 1.82
CA GLY A 94 -11.67 9.33 0.75
C GLY A 94 -12.22 8.87 -0.60
N THR A 95 -11.61 9.38 -1.65
CA THR A 95 -11.97 9.10 -3.06
C THR A 95 -10.98 8.14 -3.73
N THR A 96 -10.42 7.19 -2.95
CA THR A 96 -9.40 6.28 -3.49
C THR A 96 -9.91 5.43 -4.66
N GLN A 97 -9.08 5.32 -5.68
CA GLN A 97 -9.23 4.42 -6.83
C GLN A 97 -8.08 3.39 -6.88
N SER A 98 -7.37 3.24 -5.77
CA SER A 98 -6.20 2.38 -5.63
C SER A 98 -6.52 1.11 -4.85
N CYS A 99 -5.73 0.08 -5.02
CA CYS A 99 -5.76 -1.11 -4.17
C CYS A 99 -5.30 -0.83 -2.72
N VAL A 100 -4.61 0.27 -2.48
CA VAL A 100 -4.30 0.75 -1.13
C VAL A 100 -5.51 1.51 -0.60
N THR A 101 -6.11 1.00 0.46
CA THR A 101 -7.30 1.60 1.08
C THR A 101 -6.89 2.46 2.27
N PRO A 102 -6.98 3.79 2.17
CA PRO A 102 -6.77 4.68 3.30
C PRO A 102 -8.01 4.67 4.22
N VAL A 103 -7.79 4.76 5.53
CA VAL A 103 -8.86 5.04 6.49
C VAL A 103 -8.47 6.29 7.27
N TYR A 104 -9.22 7.35 7.09
CA TYR A 104 -8.98 8.65 7.72
C TYR A 104 -9.66 8.72 9.08
N LEU A 105 -8.89 9.06 10.10
CA LEU A 105 -9.36 9.21 11.47
C LEU A 105 -8.83 10.54 12.03
N LYS A 106 -9.51 11.04 13.05
CA LYS A 106 -9.04 12.18 13.86
C LYS A 106 -8.41 11.66 15.13
N GLY A 107 -7.29 12.24 15.54
CA GLY A 107 -6.61 11.86 16.78
C GLY A 107 -5.14 12.30 16.83
N SER A 108 -4.47 11.92 17.87
CA SER A 108 -3.06 12.16 18.12
C SER A 108 -2.20 10.96 17.75
N VAL A 109 -0.88 11.17 17.66
CA VAL A 109 0.07 10.08 17.40
C VAL A 109 0.00 8.98 18.47
N PRO A 110 -0.06 9.28 19.79
CA PRO A 110 -0.24 8.25 20.81
C PRO A 110 -1.54 7.43 20.66
N GLU A 111 -2.66 8.09 20.31
CA GLU A 111 -3.92 7.40 20.02
C GLU A 111 -3.79 6.45 18.82
N ALA A 112 -3.09 6.90 17.78
CA ALA A 112 -2.83 6.09 16.59
C ALA A 112 -1.97 4.85 16.92
N MET A 113 -0.98 5.00 17.79
CA MET A 113 -0.14 3.88 18.24
C MET A 113 -0.95 2.87 19.05
N ALA A 114 -1.81 3.33 19.97
CA ALA A 114 -2.69 2.47 20.75
C ALA A 114 -3.67 1.70 19.84
N LEU A 115 -4.24 2.37 18.85
CA LEU A 115 -5.12 1.77 17.85
C LEU A 115 -4.43 0.66 17.04
N VAL A 116 -3.23 0.94 16.50
CA VAL A 116 -2.49 -0.05 15.70
C VAL A 116 -2.04 -1.22 16.55
N LYS A 117 -1.67 -0.97 17.81
CA LYS A 117 -1.37 -2.04 18.76
C LYS A 117 -2.58 -2.95 18.98
N ASP A 118 -3.76 -2.38 19.18
CA ASP A 118 -5.01 -3.13 19.37
C ASP A 118 -5.35 -3.97 18.13
N LEU A 119 -5.28 -3.38 16.92
CA LEU A 119 -5.46 -4.11 15.67
C LEU A 119 -4.51 -5.31 15.56
N ARG A 120 -3.25 -5.12 15.91
CA ARG A 120 -2.22 -6.15 15.79
C ARG A 120 -2.37 -7.26 16.85
N GLU A 121 -2.55 -6.89 18.12
CA GLU A 121 -2.51 -7.84 19.24
C GLU A 121 -3.83 -8.59 19.40
N ASN A 122 -4.95 -7.89 19.31
CA ASN A 122 -6.26 -8.44 19.57
C ASN A 122 -7.00 -8.92 18.31
N HIS A 123 -6.75 -8.29 17.17
CA HIS A 123 -7.43 -8.61 15.90
C HIS A 123 -6.52 -9.27 14.85
N LYS A 124 -5.20 -9.39 15.12
CA LYS A 124 -4.20 -9.98 14.21
C LYS A 124 -4.10 -9.25 12.86
N ILE A 125 -4.50 -8.00 12.82
CA ILE A 125 -4.45 -7.17 11.61
C ILE A 125 -3.20 -6.31 11.65
N PHE A 126 -2.37 -6.45 10.62
CA PHE A 126 -1.22 -5.61 10.40
C PHE A 126 -1.55 -4.52 9.37
N CYS A 127 -1.55 -3.27 9.78
CA CYS A 127 -1.68 -2.13 8.89
C CYS A 127 -0.59 -1.10 9.17
N SER A 128 -0.27 -0.31 8.16
CA SER A 128 0.66 0.81 8.34
C SER A 128 -0.10 2.08 8.72
N ILE A 129 0.57 2.92 9.48
CA ILE A 129 0.05 4.19 9.96
C ILE A 129 0.82 5.34 9.31
N VAL A 130 0.12 6.39 8.97
CA VAL A 130 0.69 7.67 8.53
C VAL A 130 0.17 8.76 9.45
N VAL A 131 1.08 9.60 9.93
CA VAL A 131 0.80 10.71 10.84
C VAL A 131 1.63 11.93 10.45
N TYR A 132 1.47 13.03 11.18
CA TYR A 132 2.35 14.19 11.00
C TYR A 132 3.85 13.77 11.08
N PRO A 133 4.74 14.31 10.26
CA PRO A 133 4.57 15.44 9.33
C PRO A 133 4.07 15.09 7.92
N VAL A 134 3.81 13.83 7.61
CA VAL A 134 3.39 13.38 6.26
C VAL A 134 1.95 13.83 5.94
N ILE A 135 1.12 13.89 6.96
CA ILE A 135 -0.25 14.43 6.89
C ILE A 135 -0.44 15.50 7.97
N PRO A 136 -1.47 16.37 7.89
CA PRO A 136 -1.71 17.42 8.87
C PRO A 136 -1.84 16.89 10.31
N LYS A 137 -1.44 17.72 11.29
CA LYS A 137 -1.63 17.40 12.72
C LYS A 137 -3.10 17.18 13.04
N GLY A 138 -3.37 16.21 13.91
CA GLY A 138 -4.72 15.85 14.32
C GLY A 138 -5.40 14.86 13.39
N LEU A 139 -4.74 14.44 12.31
CA LEU A 139 -5.18 13.36 11.45
C LEU A 139 -4.32 12.12 11.64
N ILE A 140 -4.97 10.98 11.50
CA ILE A 140 -4.38 9.65 11.44
C ILE A 140 -4.84 9.01 10.14
N LEU A 141 -3.93 8.40 9.40
CA LEU A 141 -4.25 7.63 8.22
C LEU A 141 -3.78 6.19 8.42
N LEU A 142 -4.70 5.25 8.47
CA LEU A 142 -4.37 3.83 8.36
C LEU A 142 -4.33 3.46 6.88
N ARG A 143 -3.34 2.68 6.48
CA ARG A 143 -3.28 2.12 5.12
C ARG A 143 -3.51 0.61 5.19
N LEU A 144 -4.62 0.17 4.65
CA LEU A 144 -4.93 -1.24 4.47
C LEU A 144 -4.53 -1.67 3.07
N ILE A 145 -3.77 -2.74 2.97
CA ILE A 145 -3.19 -3.18 1.71
C ILE A 145 -3.56 -4.66 1.52
N PRO A 146 -4.80 -4.94 1.04
CA PRO A 146 -5.17 -6.30 0.69
C PRO A 146 -4.32 -6.80 -0.49
N THR A 147 -4.15 -8.10 -0.56
CA THR A 147 -3.42 -8.78 -1.63
C THR A 147 -4.29 -9.86 -2.25
N ALA A 148 -3.86 -10.40 -3.38
CA ALA A 148 -4.52 -11.55 -3.99
C ALA A 148 -4.37 -12.85 -3.17
N SER A 149 -3.48 -12.86 -2.16
CA SER A 149 -3.32 -14.00 -1.25
C SER A 149 -4.40 -14.07 -0.18
N HIS A 150 -4.99 -12.93 0.18
CA HIS A 150 -6.12 -12.91 1.11
C HIS A 150 -7.35 -13.60 0.50
N ASN A 151 -8.15 -14.20 1.35
CA ASN A 151 -9.47 -14.74 1.01
C ASN A 151 -10.58 -13.80 1.52
N PHE A 152 -11.84 -14.15 1.26
CA PHE A 152 -12.97 -13.35 1.70
C PHE A 152 -13.21 -13.39 3.21
N ASP A 153 -12.77 -14.43 3.89
CA ASP A 153 -12.88 -14.54 5.35
C ASP A 153 -11.89 -13.57 6.01
N ASP A 154 -10.65 -13.46 5.50
CA ASP A 154 -9.68 -12.46 5.97
C ASP A 154 -10.23 -11.03 5.86
N ILE A 155 -10.94 -10.73 4.77
CA ILE A 155 -11.57 -9.42 4.57
C ILE A 155 -12.73 -9.24 5.55
N GLN A 156 -13.54 -10.27 5.77
CA GLN A 156 -14.66 -10.22 6.69
C GLN A 156 -14.20 -10.02 8.14
N GLU A 157 -13.18 -10.77 8.59
CA GLU A 157 -12.57 -10.60 9.91
C GLU A 157 -12.02 -9.18 10.09
N THR A 158 -11.39 -8.64 9.03
CA THR A 158 -10.92 -7.25 9.04
C THR A 158 -12.07 -6.27 9.25
N LEU A 159 -13.19 -6.46 8.54
CA LEU A 159 -14.36 -5.58 8.66
C LEU A 159 -15.03 -5.69 10.05
N GLU A 160 -15.04 -6.85 10.67
CA GLU A 160 -15.55 -7.07 12.03
C GLU A 160 -14.66 -6.37 13.06
N ALA A 161 -13.34 -6.50 12.90
CA ALA A 161 -12.40 -5.77 13.74
C ALA A 161 -12.60 -4.25 13.64
N PHE A 162 -12.81 -3.73 12.44
CA PHE A 162 -13.08 -2.32 12.24
C PHE A 162 -14.42 -1.88 12.85
N SER A 163 -15.43 -2.74 12.91
CA SER A 163 -16.67 -2.47 13.66
C SER A 163 -16.39 -2.27 15.16
N SER A 164 -15.63 -3.19 15.77
CA SER A 164 -15.19 -3.08 17.18
C SER A 164 -14.36 -1.83 17.44
N ILE A 165 -13.42 -1.52 16.54
CA ILE A 165 -12.59 -0.32 16.62
C ILE A 165 -13.43 0.95 16.57
N ARG A 166 -14.45 1.00 15.72
CA ARG A 166 -15.35 2.16 15.66
C ARG A 166 -16.02 2.46 16.99
N GLU A 167 -16.54 1.45 17.66
CA GLU A 167 -17.13 1.61 19.01
C GLU A 167 -16.10 2.17 20.01
N ARG A 168 -14.88 1.64 19.97
CA ARG A 168 -13.78 2.09 20.84
C ARG A 168 -13.30 3.52 20.53
N LEU A 169 -13.34 3.93 19.26
CA LEU A 169 -13.05 5.30 18.85
C LEU A 169 -14.12 6.27 19.38
N VAL A 170 -15.39 5.93 19.22
CA VAL A 170 -16.51 6.76 19.68
C VAL A 170 -16.51 6.90 21.21
N THR A 171 -16.19 5.84 21.93
CA THR A 171 -16.11 5.85 23.42
C THR A 171 -14.81 6.42 23.97
N GLY A 172 -13.87 6.82 23.10
CA GLY A 172 -12.61 7.45 23.48
C GLY A 172 -11.62 6.52 24.20
N VAL A 173 -11.73 5.22 23.99
CA VAL A 173 -10.83 4.22 24.62
C VAL A 173 -9.38 4.49 24.28
N TYR A 174 -9.04 4.76 23.02
CA TYR A 174 -7.65 5.00 22.60
C TYR A 174 -7.08 6.29 23.15
N LYS A 175 -7.93 7.32 23.37
CA LYS A 175 -7.51 8.54 24.03
C LYS A 175 -7.11 8.27 25.50
N LYS A 176 -7.94 7.54 26.25
CA LYS A 176 -7.64 7.15 27.62
C LYS A 176 -6.39 6.29 27.73
N LEU A 177 -6.22 5.33 26.81
CA LEU A 177 -5.01 4.49 26.76
C LEU A 177 -3.76 5.31 26.48
N SER A 178 -3.83 6.31 25.59
CA SER A 178 -2.70 7.18 25.30
C SER A 178 -2.28 8.06 26.47
N GLU A 179 -3.24 8.51 27.30
CA GLU A 179 -2.99 9.29 28.51
C GLU A 179 -2.35 8.45 29.63
N SER A 180 -2.54 7.14 29.65
CA SER A 180 -1.94 6.22 30.62
C SER A 180 -0.52 5.78 30.30
N LEU A 181 -0.04 6.08 29.09
CA LEU A 181 1.29 5.68 28.59
C LEU A 181 2.30 6.85 28.59
N GLY A 182 1.88 8.07 28.95
CA GLY A 182 2.71 9.27 29.07
C GLY A 182 2.86 9.71 30.49
#